data_ee88f125c71b86af48d1a99af59d7ead
#
_entry.id   ee88f125c71b86af48d1a99af59d7ead
#
_cell.length_a   1.000
_cell.length_b   1.000
_cell.length_c   1.000
_cell.angle_alpha   90.00
_cell.angle_beta   90.00
_cell.angle_gamma   90.00
#
_symmetry.space_group_name_H-M   'P 1'
#
loop_
_entity.id
_entity.type
_entity.pdbx_description
1 polymer ?
#
loop_
_entity_poly.entity_id
_entity_poly.type
_entity_poly.pdbx_seq_one_letter_code
_entity_poly.pdbx_strand_id
1 'polypeptide(L)'
;MLIMSNGVTDFSRLELNLSNCLGNYRYFRSKLKRTTRMLVLVKANAYGHGAVEFASMLQTAGADYLAVALPVEGIELRQSGISVPILVLTAGTDYFDEIIDNRLEPGIPNLYTLKALVSVLQSRGIENFPIHIKLDTGMHRLGFMTSELDGLMDCLKACPEVRVKSIYSHLSVAEDPSMDQFTLGQISMFETNASKLDSALGYHPMWHILNSAGIERFPRYQYDMVRLGVGIYGISALPDVRLKPVASLKVKILQIKELKSGDGAIGYGRHGIIAPEGTRVATIPRCY
;
A
#
# COMPACT_ATOMS: atom_id res chain seq x y z
N MET A 1 -15.33 -5.64 17.01
CA MET A 1 -14.60 -6.85 16.60
C MET A 1 -15.38 -7.47 15.46
N LEU A 2 -14.87 -7.35 14.25
CA LEU A 2 -15.50 -7.98 13.08
C LEU A 2 -15.02 -9.43 13.02
N ILE A 3 -15.94 -10.38 13.05
CA ILE A 3 -15.64 -11.80 12.84
C ILE A 3 -16.10 -12.13 11.43
N MET A 4 -15.17 -12.30 10.50
CA MET A 4 -15.47 -12.83 9.18
C MET A 4 -15.65 -14.34 9.28
N SER A 5 -16.87 -14.83 9.44
CA SER A 5 -17.22 -16.24 9.35
C SER A 5 -18.00 -16.45 8.05
N ASN A 6 -17.35 -17.00 7.04
CA ASN A 6 -18.06 -17.69 5.97
C ASN A 6 -18.46 -19.08 6.52
N GLY A 7 -19.63 -19.20 7.11
CA GLY A 7 -20.44 -20.36 7.44
C GLY A 7 -19.92 -21.80 7.43
N VAL A 8 -18.62 -22.05 7.31
CA VAL A 8 -18.00 -23.37 7.22
C VAL A 8 -16.97 -23.50 8.33
N THR A 9 -17.37 -24.18 9.39
CA THR A 9 -16.56 -24.80 10.46
C THR A 9 -15.52 -23.92 11.15
N ASP A 10 -15.74 -23.65 12.41
CA ASP A 10 -14.90 -22.96 13.41
C ASP A 10 -13.50 -23.56 13.68
N PHE A 11 -12.88 -24.22 12.71
CA PHE A 11 -11.55 -24.81 12.91
C PHE A 11 -10.41 -23.83 12.82
N SER A 12 -10.55 -22.79 11.98
CA SER A 12 -9.61 -21.67 11.94
C SER A 12 -10.35 -20.38 11.60
N ARG A 13 -9.97 -19.28 12.26
CA ARG A 13 -10.52 -17.95 11.98
C ARG A 13 -9.46 -16.88 12.11
N LEU A 14 -9.53 -15.89 11.24
CA LEU A 14 -8.77 -14.65 11.37
C LEU A 14 -9.65 -13.62 12.07
N GLU A 15 -9.24 -13.18 13.25
CA GLU A 15 -9.90 -12.10 13.99
C GLU A 15 -9.18 -10.80 13.71
N LEU A 16 -9.94 -9.77 13.30
CA LEU A 16 -9.42 -8.43 13.02
C LEU A 16 -9.87 -7.45 14.08
N ASN A 17 -8.93 -6.68 14.61
CA ASN A 17 -9.21 -5.64 15.59
C ASN A 17 -9.13 -4.26 14.92
N LEU A 18 -10.26 -3.76 14.41
CA LEU A 18 -10.35 -2.46 13.75
C LEU A 18 -10.02 -1.29 14.71
N SER A 19 -10.26 -1.44 16.01
CA SER A 19 -9.89 -0.42 17.00
C SER A 19 -8.37 -0.29 17.14
N ASN A 20 -7.63 -1.41 17.05
CA ASN A 20 -6.17 -1.39 17.02
C ASN A 20 -5.66 -0.75 15.72
N CYS A 21 -6.26 -1.10 14.58
CA CYS A 21 -5.96 -0.49 13.29
C CYS A 21 -6.15 1.04 13.34
N LEU A 22 -7.29 1.50 13.87
CA LEU A 22 -7.57 2.92 14.06
C LEU A 22 -6.58 3.59 15.03
N GLY A 23 -6.15 2.89 16.07
CA GLY A 23 -5.10 3.35 16.97
C GLY A 23 -3.76 3.56 16.26
N ASN A 24 -3.36 2.60 15.40
CA ASN A 24 -2.16 2.71 14.58
C ASN A 24 -2.28 3.85 13.55
N TYR A 25 -3.43 3.99 12.89
CA TYR A 25 -3.71 5.11 11.99
C TYR A 25 -3.51 6.46 12.70
N ARG A 26 -4.08 6.62 13.90
CA ARG A 26 -3.95 7.86 14.71
C ARG A 26 -2.51 8.12 15.13
N TYR A 27 -1.75 7.09 15.45
CA TYR A 27 -0.31 7.20 15.73
C TYR A 27 0.45 7.81 14.54
N PHE A 28 0.26 7.28 13.34
CA PHE A 28 0.91 7.85 12.15
C PHE A 28 0.39 9.26 11.84
N ARG A 29 -0.91 9.51 11.99
CA ARG A 29 -1.49 10.84 11.78
C ARG A 29 -0.90 11.88 12.72
N SER A 30 -0.62 11.53 13.98
CA SER A 30 -0.03 12.44 14.97
C SER A 30 1.40 12.86 14.64
N LYS A 31 2.10 12.13 13.76
CA LYS A 31 3.45 12.48 13.30
C LYS A 31 3.44 13.46 12.10
N LEU A 32 2.27 13.73 11.54
CA LEU A 32 2.15 14.56 10.34
C LEU A 32 1.81 16.01 10.69
N LYS A 33 2.29 16.91 9.84
CA LYS A 33 1.82 18.29 9.83
C LYS A 33 0.32 18.32 9.53
N ARG A 34 -0.38 19.36 9.97
CA ARG A 34 -1.83 19.52 9.70
C ARG A 34 -2.16 19.61 8.23
N THR A 35 -1.24 20.14 7.42
CA THR A 35 -1.39 20.29 5.96
C THR A 35 -1.04 19.04 5.17
N THR A 36 -0.27 18.11 5.75
CA THR A 36 0.14 16.88 5.07
C THR A 36 -1.00 15.88 5.06
N ARG A 37 -1.40 15.42 3.87
CA ARG A 37 -2.42 14.39 3.66
C ARG A 37 -1.88 13.00 3.95
N MET A 38 -2.78 12.08 4.27
CA MET A 38 -2.43 10.67 4.46
C MET A 38 -3.21 9.79 3.50
N LEU A 39 -2.49 9.16 2.59
CA LEU A 39 -2.96 8.08 1.75
C LEU A 39 -2.71 6.75 2.46
N VAL A 40 -3.72 5.88 2.54
CA VAL A 40 -3.60 4.57 3.18
C VAL A 40 -3.71 3.45 2.15
N LEU A 41 -2.78 2.49 2.21
CA LEU A 41 -2.73 1.34 1.30
C LEU A 41 -3.68 0.24 1.79
N VAL A 42 -4.66 -0.10 0.94
CA VAL A 42 -5.63 -1.20 1.16
C VAL A 42 -5.56 -2.26 0.06
N LYS A 43 -4.46 -2.28 -0.71
CA LYS A 43 -4.19 -3.24 -1.78
C LYS A 43 -4.09 -4.68 -1.25
N ALA A 44 -4.21 -5.66 -2.17
CA ALA A 44 -4.17 -7.09 -1.85
C ALA A 44 -5.14 -7.45 -0.72
N ASN A 45 -6.41 -7.01 -0.88
CA ASN A 45 -7.47 -7.17 0.11
C ASN A 45 -7.05 -6.63 1.50
N ALA A 46 -6.52 -5.40 1.55
CA ALA A 46 -5.92 -4.79 2.75
C ALA A 46 -4.87 -5.69 3.39
N TYR A 47 -3.92 -6.19 2.58
CA TYR A 47 -2.89 -7.15 3.00
C TYR A 47 -3.49 -8.42 3.63
N GLY A 48 -4.63 -8.88 3.07
CA GLY A 48 -5.37 -10.06 3.54
C GLY A 48 -6.31 -9.81 4.72
N HIS A 49 -6.56 -8.54 5.08
CA HIS A 49 -7.36 -8.17 6.25
C HIS A 49 -8.80 -7.72 5.91
N GLY A 50 -9.23 -7.80 4.64
CA GLY A 50 -10.57 -7.33 4.22
C GLY A 50 -10.57 -5.85 3.82
N ALA A 51 -10.48 -5.58 2.51
CA ALA A 51 -10.31 -4.22 2.00
C ALA A 51 -11.52 -3.33 2.25
N VAL A 52 -12.74 -3.87 2.13
CA VAL A 52 -13.98 -3.09 2.24
C VAL A 52 -14.16 -2.56 3.66
N GLU A 53 -14.03 -3.42 4.67
CA GLU A 53 -14.20 -3.05 6.06
C GLU A 53 -13.11 -2.07 6.52
N PHE A 54 -11.87 -2.29 6.10
CA PHE A 54 -10.76 -1.37 6.38
C PHE A 54 -10.97 -0.02 5.69
N ALA A 55 -11.33 0.00 4.42
CA ALA A 55 -11.59 1.23 3.67
C ALA A 55 -12.75 2.03 4.29
N SER A 56 -13.84 1.36 4.69
CA SER A 56 -14.98 1.99 5.34
C SER A 56 -14.59 2.64 6.68
N MET A 57 -13.84 1.90 7.52
CA MET A 57 -13.31 2.44 8.77
C MET A 57 -12.39 3.65 8.52
N LEU A 58 -11.49 3.56 7.54
CA LEU A 58 -10.54 4.64 7.21
C LEU A 58 -11.25 5.87 6.65
N GLN A 59 -12.26 5.69 5.80
CA GLN A 59 -13.09 6.79 5.31
C GLN A 59 -13.77 7.50 6.47
N THR A 60 -14.38 6.76 7.41
CA THR A 60 -15.00 7.31 8.62
C THR A 60 -13.98 8.01 9.54
N ALA A 61 -12.73 7.50 9.57
CA ALA A 61 -11.65 8.11 10.35
C ALA A 61 -11.02 9.35 9.68
N GLY A 62 -11.46 9.73 8.48
CA GLY A 62 -10.99 10.89 7.76
C GLY A 62 -9.66 10.66 7.01
N ALA A 63 -9.44 9.48 6.45
CA ALA A 63 -8.33 9.28 5.51
C ALA A 63 -8.52 10.16 4.27
N ASP A 64 -7.45 10.84 3.85
CA ASP A 64 -7.52 11.78 2.72
C ASP A 64 -7.56 11.06 1.36
N TYR A 65 -6.91 9.90 1.28
CA TYR A 65 -6.79 9.04 0.11
C TYR A 65 -6.71 7.57 0.50
N LEU A 66 -7.15 6.71 -0.39
CA LEU A 66 -6.80 5.28 -0.37
C LEU A 66 -5.93 4.94 -1.58
N ALA A 67 -5.20 3.83 -1.51
CA ALA A 67 -4.53 3.28 -2.68
C ALA A 67 -4.64 1.76 -2.74
N VAL A 68 -4.84 1.29 -3.96
CA VAL A 68 -4.91 -0.11 -4.34
C VAL A 68 -3.81 -0.47 -5.34
N ALA A 69 -3.55 -1.74 -5.57
CA ALA A 69 -2.59 -2.16 -6.58
C ALA A 69 -3.22 -2.15 -7.97
N LEU A 70 -4.38 -2.74 -8.12
CA LEU A 70 -5.05 -3.01 -9.39
C LEU A 70 -6.41 -2.31 -9.49
N PRO A 71 -6.90 -2.02 -10.71
CA PRO A 71 -8.21 -1.40 -10.91
C PRO A 71 -9.37 -2.16 -10.27
N VAL A 72 -9.39 -3.48 -10.38
CA VAL A 72 -10.46 -4.34 -9.84
C VAL A 72 -10.64 -4.17 -8.33
N GLU A 73 -9.56 -3.94 -7.58
CA GLU A 73 -9.63 -3.65 -6.14
C GLU A 73 -10.32 -2.31 -5.86
N GLY A 74 -10.02 -1.29 -6.67
CA GLY A 74 -10.64 0.02 -6.57
C GLY A 74 -12.13 0.01 -6.94
N ILE A 75 -12.50 -0.77 -7.95
CA ILE A 75 -13.90 -0.98 -8.38
C ILE A 75 -14.71 -1.62 -7.24
N GLU A 76 -14.19 -2.68 -6.62
CA GLU A 76 -14.83 -3.32 -5.46
C GLU A 76 -15.08 -2.32 -4.33
N LEU A 77 -14.12 -1.47 -4.02
CA LEU A 77 -14.27 -0.42 -3.02
C LEU A 77 -15.35 0.59 -3.39
N ARG A 78 -15.41 1.03 -4.66
CA ARG A 78 -16.46 1.93 -5.14
C ARG A 78 -17.85 1.32 -5.05
N GLN A 79 -18.00 0.05 -5.46
CA GLN A 79 -19.26 -0.69 -5.35
C GLN A 79 -19.71 -0.87 -3.90
N SER A 80 -18.76 -0.87 -2.97
CA SER A 80 -19.01 -0.93 -1.52
C SER A 80 -19.26 0.44 -0.87
N GLY A 81 -19.42 1.52 -1.66
CA GLY A 81 -19.77 2.85 -1.16
C GLY A 81 -18.58 3.70 -0.69
N ILE A 82 -17.35 3.31 -0.98
CA ILE A 82 -16.18 4.13 -0.68
C ILE A 82 -16.12 5.32 -1.64
N SER A 83 -16.12 6.54 -1.12
CA SER A 83 -16.16 7.80 -1.88
C SER A 83 -14.86 8.60 -1.86
N VAL A 84 -13.96 8.38 -0.89
CA VAL A 84 -12.64 9.04 -0.87
C VAL A 84 -11.85 8.75 -2.14
N PRO A 85 -10.96 9.67 -2.60
CA PRO A 85 -10.12 9.42 -3.76
C PRO A 85 -9.33 8.12 -3.63
N ILE A 86 -9.21 7.36 -4.72
CA ILE A 86 -8.48 6.08 -4.76
C ILE A 86 -7.43 6.13 -5.86
N LEU A 87 -6.16 6.06 -5.46
CA LEU A 87 -5.03 5.90 -6.37
C LEU A 87 -4.86 4.42 -6.74
N VAL A 88 -4.85 4.12 -8.03
CA VAL A 88 -4.49 2.80 -8.57
C VAL A 88 -3.01 2.80 -8.94
N LEU A 89 -2.19 2.06 -8.20
CA LEU A 89 -0.73 2.08 -8.36
C LEU A 89 -0.23 1.43 -9.66
N THR A 90 -0.99 0.48 -10.20
CA THR A 90 -0.69 -0.26 -11.45
C THR A 90 -1.97 -0.34 -12.26
N ALA A 91 -2.23 0.71 -13.03
CA ALA A 91 -3.50 0.86 -13.75
C ALA A 91 -3.68 -0.17 -14.88
N GLY A 92 -2.56 -0.59 -15.52
CA GLY A 92 -2.65 -1.34 -16.79
C GLY A 92 -3.20 -0.46 -17.91
N THR A 93 -3.31 -1.02 -19.12
CA THR A 93 -3.91 -0.31 -20.27
C THR A 93 -5.31 -0.82 -20.61
N ASP A 94 -5.68 -1.98 -20.12
CA ASP A 94 -6.92 -2.69 -20.48
C ASP A 94 -8.13 -2.29 -19.61
N TYR A 95 -7.93 -1.43 -18.62
CA TYR A 95 -8.94 -1.05 -17.62
C TYR A 95 -9.22 0.45 -17.56
N PHE A 96 -8.85 1.22 -18.60
CA PHE A 96 -9.02 2.67 -18.52
C PHE A 96 -10.49 3.10 -18.53
N ASP A 97 -11.36 2.39 -19.23
CA ASP A 97 -12.80 2.68 -19.21
C ASP A 97 -13.37 2.49 -17.81
N GLU A 98 -13.04 1.37 -17.14
CA GLU A 98 -13.49 1.08 -15.78
C GLU A 98 -12.88 2.04 -14.76
N ILE A 99 -11.61 2.45 -14.93
CA ILE A 99 -10.96 3.46 -14.10
C ILE A 99 -11.74 4.79 -14.18
N ILE A 100 -12.09 5.21 -15.39
CA ILE A 100 -12.84 6.45 -15.64
C ILE A 100 -14.24 6.35 -15.04
N ASP A 101 -14.98 5.28 -15.36
CA ASP A 101 -16.37 5.09 -14.94
C ASP A 101 -16.51 4.99 -13.41
N ASN A 102 -15.50 4.42 -12.75
CA ASN A 102 -15.47 4.29 -11.29
C ASN A 102 -14.74 5.45 -10.59
N ARG A 103 -14.36 6.51 -11.31
CA ARG A 103 -13.66 7.68 -10.73
C ARG A 103 -12.43 7.27 -9.92
N LEU A 104 -11.61 6.37 -10.48
CA LEU A 104 -10.33 5.98 -9.92
C LEU A 104 -9.24 6.87 -10.52
N GLU A 105 -8.15 7.07 -9.78
CA GLU A 105 -7.06 7.94 -10.20
C GLU A 105 -5.81 7.08 -10.53
N PRO A 106 -5.41 6.94 -11.81
CA PRO A 106 -4.33 6.04 -12.18
C PRO A 106 -2.94 6.61 -11.90
N GLY A 107 -2.05 5.76 -11.41
CA GLY A 107 -0.61 5.99 -11.40
C GLY A 107 0.00 5.71 -12.77
N ILE A 108 0.73 6.67 -13.32
CA ILE A 108 1.33 6.63 -14.65
C ILE A 108 2.84 6.43 -14.54
N PRO A 109 3.36 5.25 -14.90
CA PRO A 109 4.79 4.94 -14.74
C PRO A 109 5.66 5.17 -15.99
N ASN A 110 5.06 5.39 -17.17
CA ASN A 110 5.79 5.55 -18.42
C ASN A 110 4.92 6.21 -19.51
N LEU A 111 5.55 6.64 -20.61
CA LEU A 111 4.87 7.31 -21.73
C LEU A 111 3.87 6.40 -22.46
N TYR A 112 4.12 5.10 -22.51
CA TYR A 112 3.20 4.17 -23.16
C TYR A 112 1.84 4.18 -22.45
N THR A 113 1.83 4.03 -21.12
CA THR A 113 0.62 4.09 -20.31
C THR A 113 -0.08 5.46 -20.40
N LEU A 114 0.71 6.56 -20.40
CA LEU A 114 0.15 7.91 -20.55
C LEU A 114 -0.58 8.08 -21.88
N LYS A 115 0.08 7.75 -22.99
CA LYS A 115 -0.49 7.89 -24.33
C LYS A 115 -1.73 7.02 -24.53
N ALA A 116 -1.71 5.80 -24.03
CA ALA A 116 -2.86 4.91 -24.09
C ALA A 116 -4.08 5.48 -23.32
N LEU A 117 -3.86 6.02 -22.10
CA LEU A 117 -4.92 6.71 -21.36
C LEU A 117 -5.45 7.92 -22.09
N VAL A 118 -4.56 8.79 -22.62
CA VAL A 118 -4.93 9.99 -23.37
C VAL A 118 -5.81 9.63 -24.57
N SER A 119 -5.48 8.58 -25.32
CA SER A 119 -6.29 8.11 -26.45
C SER A 119 -7.72 7.74 -26.04
N VAL A 120 -7.88 7.06 -24.89
CA VAL A 120 -9.23 6.73 -24.36
C VAL A 120 -9.96 7.99 -23.93
N LEU A 121 -9.30 8.92 -23.23
CA LEU A 121 -9.91 10.18 -22.79
C LEU A 121 -10.37 11.03 -23.98
N GLN A 122 -9.55 11.12 -25.04
CA GLN A 122 -9.89 11.82 -26.29
C GLN A 122 -11.14 11.22 -26.94
N SER A 123 -11.20 9.89 -27.06
CA SER A 123 -12.37 9.21 -27.64
C SER A 123 -13.66 9.46 -26.87
N ARG A 124 -13.55 9.77 -25.57
CA ARG A 124 -14.66 10.06 -24.65
C ARG A 124 -14.92 11.56 -24.45
N GLY A 125 -14.12 12.44 -25.04
CA GLY A 125 -14.23 13.89 -24.88
C GLY A 125 -13.99 14.38 -23.45
N ILE A 126 -13.09 13.71 -22.71
CA ILE A 126 -12.81 14.01 -21.30
C ILE A 126 -11.53 14.84 -21.21
N GLU A 127 -11.59 15.94 -20.47
CA GLU A 127 -10.44 16.79 -20.15
C GLU A 127 -10.18 16.84 -18.65
N ASN A 128 -8.95 17.22 -18.29
CA ASN A 128 -8.51 17.39 -16.89
C ASN A 128 -8.67 16.14 -16.01
N PHE A 129 -8.59 14.93 -16.59
CA PHE A 129 -8.69 13.69 -15.84
C PHE A 129 -7.52 13.56 -14.88
N PRO A 130 -7.75 13.26 -13.57
CA PRO A 130 -6.70 13.24 -12.56
C PRO A 130 -5.78 12.04 -12.74
N ILE A 131 -4.46 12.30 -12.81
CA ILE A 131 -3.42 11.27 -12.89
C ILE A 131 -2.31 11.52 -11.86
N HIS A 132 -1.56 10.47 -11.53
CA HIS A 132 -0.43 10.54 -10.62
C HIS A 132 0.85 10.08 -11.33
N ILE A 133 1.83 10.95 -11.48
CA ILE A 133 3.08 10.61 -12.14
C ILE A 133 4.00 9.88 -11.17
N LYS A 134 4.43 8.68 -11.55
CA LYS A 134 5.39 7.92 -10.78
C LYS A 134 6.81 8.12 -11.29
N LEU A 135 7.72 8.51 -10.40
CA LEU A 135 9.15 8.63 -10.68
C LEU A 135 9.90 7.40 -10.13
N ASP A 136 10.87 6.91 -10.87
CA ASP A 136 11.84 5.95 -10.35
C ASP A 136 13.08 6.71 -9.82
N THR A 137 13.33 6.57 -8.54
CA THR A 137 14.46 7.21 -7.85
C THR A 137 15.41 6.18 -7.26
N GLY A 138 15.43 4.96 -7.80
CA GLY A 138 16.38 3.92 -7.37
C GLY A 138 15.75 2.63 -6.88
N MET A 139 14.43 2.47 -6.95
CA MET A 139 13.77 1.17 -6.66
C MET A 139 13.74 0.25 -7.90
N HIS A 140 13.83 0.83 -9.10
CA HIS A 140 13.90 0.15 -10.40
C HIS A 140 12.82 -0.90 -10.64
N ARG A 141 11.58 -0.56 -10.28
CA ARG A 141 10.41 -1.41 -10.51
C ARG A 141 9.42 -0.79 -11.50
N LEU A 142 9.00 0.41 -11.26
CA LEU A 142 8.08 1.21 -12.08
C LEU A 142 8.40 2.69 -11.88
N GLY A 143 8.16 3.50 -12.91
CA GLY A 143 8.28 4.97 -12.84
C GLY A 143 9.20 5.52 -13.91
N PHE A 144 9.04 6.81 -14.21
CA PHE A 144 9.88 7.52 -15.15
C PHE A 144 11.30 7.72 -14.58
N MET A 145 12.29 7.38 -15.38
CA MET A 145 13.70 7.72 -15.11
C MET A 145 13.94 9.20 -15.38
N THR A 146 14.99 9.77 -14.79
CA THR A 146 15.37 11.16 -15.00
C THR A 146 15.56 11.50 -16.50
N SER A 147 16.09 10.56 -17.28
CA SER A 147 16.30 10.72 -18.73
C SER A 147 15.01 10.78 -19.55
N GLU A 148 13.88 10.38 -19.01
CA GLU A 148 12.58 10.34 -19.69
C GLU A 148 11.73 11.59 -19.42
N LEU A 149 12.18 12.48 -18.51
CA LEU A 149 11.37 13.61 -18.05
C LEU A 149 11.10 14.64 -19.14
N ASP A 150 12.04 14.89 -20.05
CA ASP A 150 11.84 15.85 -21.13
C ASP A 150 10.69 15.39 -22.03
N GLY A 151 10.72 14.13 -22.46
CA GLY A 151 9.62 13.55 -23.24
C GLY A 151 8.27 13.49 -22.49
N LEU A 152 8.31 13.30 -21.17
CA LEU A 152 7.11 13.37 -20.33
C LEU A 152 6.54 14.79 -20.29
N MET A 153 7.39 15.80 -20.07
CA MET A 153 6.98 17.21 -20.02
C MET A 153 6.36 17.68 -21.33
N ASP A 154 6.97 17.29 -22.46
CA ASP A 154 6.43 17.63 -23.79
C ASP A 154 5.06 16.96 -24.02
N CYS A 155 4.93 15.71 -23.62
CA CYS A 155 3.66 14.99 -23.72
C CYS A 155 2.57 15.65 -22.84
N LEU A 156 2.88 15.98 -21.59
CA LEU A 156 1.91 16.60 -20.66
C LEU A 156 1.44 17.98 -21.12
N LYS A 157 2.33 18.79 -21.74
CA LYS A 157 1.96 20.08 -22.30
C LYS A 157 1.00 19.97 -23.48
N ALA A 158 1.11 18.89 -24.24
CA ALA A 158 0.27 18.63 -25.42
C ALA A 158 -1.06 17.94 -25.11
N CYS A 159 -1.29 17.50 -23.86
CA CYS A 159 -2.43 16.65 -23.49
C CYS A 159 -3.34 17.33 -22.43
N PRO A 160 -4.29 18.18 -22.86
CA PRO A 160 -5.26 18.80 -21.95
C PRO A 160 -6.22 17.80 -21.31
N GLU A 161 -6.29 16.57 -21.83
CA GLU A 161 -7.13 15.49 -21.33
C GLU A 161 -6.74 15.10 -19.89
N VAL A 162 -5.48 15.29 -19.50
CA VAL A 162 -4.98 14.89 -18.19
C VAL A 162 -4.58 16.06 -17.31
N ARG A 163 -4.77 15.92 -16.01
CA ARG A 163 -4.26 16.82 -14.99
C ARG A 163 -3.42 16.06 -13.97
N VAL A 164 -2.16 16.42 -13.85
CA VAL A 164 -1.27 15.81 -12.85
C VAL A 164 -1.71 16.22 -11.44
N LYS A 165 -2.27 15.28 -10.70
CA LYS A 165 -2.75 15.47 -9.33
C LYS A 165 -1.62 15.36 -8.32
N SER A 166 -0.70 14.41 -8.56
CA SER A 166 0.50 14.26 -7.75
C SER A 166 1.69 13.70 -8.53
N ILE A 167 2.87 13.92 -7.97
CA ILE A 167 4.13 13.30 -8.37
C ILE A 167 4.63 12.47 -7.19
N TYR A 168 5.01 11.21 -7.43
CA TYR A 168 5.43 10.35 -6.34
C TYR A 168 6.56 9.39 -6.72
N SER A 169 7.29 8.95 -5.69
CA SER A 169 8.26 7.85 -5.78
C SER A 169 8.10 6.91 -4.59
N HIS A 170 9.00 5.95 -4.42
CA HIS A 170 8.93 4.98 -3.32
C HIS A 170 10.32 4.69 -2.75
N LEU A 171 10.46 4.85 -1.44
CA LEU A 171 11.67 4.49 -0.71
C LEU A 171 11.77 2.97 -0.60
N SER A 172 12.91 2.42 -0.99
CA SER A 172 13.09 0.95 -1.06
C SER A 172 13.63 0.33 0.21
N VAL A 173 14.35 1.10 1.05
CA VAL A 173 15.06 0.59 2.24
C VAL A 173 14.99 1.58 3.42
N ALA A 174 13.88 2.33 3.52
CA ALA A 174 13.74 3.36 4.55
C ALA A 174 13.68 2.81 5.99
N GLU A 175 13.48 1.51 6.16
CA GLU A 175 13.49 0.81 7.45
C GLU A 175 14.90 0.50 7.97
N ASP A 176 15.92 0.46 7.10
CA ASP A 176 17.29 0.08 7.45
C ASP A 176 18.16 1.31 7.69
N PRO A 177 18.61 1.56 8.95
CA PRO A 177 19.49 2.67 9.26
C PRO A 177 20.84 2.64 8.53
N SER A 178 21.36 1.46 8.18
CA SER A 178 22.62 1.33 7.45
C SER A 178 22.54 1.86 6.02
N MET A 179 21.31 1.99 5.47
CA MET A 179 21.01 2.45 4.13
C MET A 179 20.48 3.90 4.06
N ASP A 180 20.63 4.68 5.14
CA ASP A 180 20.11 6.03 5.21
C ASP A 180 20.67 6.94 4.11
N GLN A 181 21.95 6.80 3.78
CA GLN A 181 22.56 7.60 2.71
C GLN A 181 21.91 7.31 1.34
N PHE A 182 21.60 6.04 1.06
CA PHE A 182 20.87 5.67 -0.16
C PHE A 182 19.46 6.25 -0.15
N THR A 183 18.75 6.13 0.97
CA THR A 183 17.40 6.70 1.14
C THR A 183 17.38 8.21 0.93
N LEU A 184 18.35 8.93 1.48
CA LEU A 184 18.50 10.39 1.24
C LEU A 184 18.83 10.70 -0.22
N GLY A 185 19.61 9.87 -0.90
CA GLY A 185 19.86 9.96 -2.33
C GLY A 185 18.57 9.80 -3.16
N GLN A 186 17.69 8.84 -2.81
CA GLN A 186 16.38 8.69 -3.43
C GLN A 186 15.51 9.94 -3.25
N ILE A 187 15.52 10.53 -2.05
CA ILE A 187 14.76 11.75 -1.73
C ILE A 187 15.30 12.95 -2.56
N SER A 188 16.62 13.16 -2.59
CA SER A 188 17.24 14.25 -3.35
C SER A 188 16.96 14.15 -4.86
N MET A 189 17.03 12.95 -5.43
CA MET A 189 16.66 12.70 -6.83
C MET A 189 15.17 12.99 -7.06
N PHE A 190 14.30 12.62 -6.12
CA PHE A 190 12.88 12.91 -6.19
C PHE A 190 12.63 14.42 -6.21
N GLU A 191 13.22 15.17 -5.29
CA GLU A 191 13.07 16.63 -5.21
C GLU A 191 13.52 17.31 -6.52
N THR A 192 14.65 16.89 -7.05
CA THR A 192 15.19 17.43 -8.31
C THR A 192 14.24 17.20 -9.47
N ASN A 193 13.77 15.96 -9.62
CA ASN A 193 12.92 15.57 -10.74
C ASN A 193 11.49 16.12 -10.61
N ALA A 194 10.93 16.14 -9.41
CA ALA A 194 9.61 16.70 -9.14
C ALA A 194 9.59 18.22 -9.36
N SER A 195 10.66 18.95 -8.98
CA SER A 195 10.78 20.38 -9.23
C SER A 195 10.82 20.73 -10.71
N LYS A 196 11.47 19.89 -11.54
CA LYS A 196 11.46 20.09 -13.02
C LYS A 196 10.05 19.96 -13.58
N LEU A 197 9.31 18.94 -13.15
CA LEU A 197 7.92 18.73 -13.57
C LEU A 197 7.01 19.85 -13.09
N ASP A 198 7.14 20.29 -11.84
CA ASP A 198 6.40 21.40 -11.24
C ASP A 198 6.54 22.67 -12.08
N SER A 199 7.79 23.02 -12.39
CA SER A 199 8.09 24.18 -13.25
C SER A 199 7.49 24.06 -14.66
N ALA A 200 7.48 22.87 -15.24
CA ALA A 200 6.95 22.63 -16.58
C ALA A 200 5.43 22.66 -16.63
N LEU A 201 4.76 22.24 -15.55
CA LEU A 201 3.30 22.21 -15.44
C LEU A 201 2.69 23.60 -15.18
N GLY A 202 3.45 24.54 -14.61
CA GLY A 202 2.98 25.87 -14.23
C GLY A 202 1.99 25.88 -13.04
N TYR A 203 1.86 24.78 -12.35
CA TYR A 203 1.12 24.63 -11.09
C TYR A 203 1.75 23.53 -10.23
N HIS A 204 1.50 23.56 -8.92
CA HIS A 204 2.06 22.60 -7.97
C HIS A 204 1.15 21.36 -7.79
N PRO A 205 1.51 20.17 -8.32
CA PRO A 205 0.88 18.91 -7.95
C PRO A 205 1.38 18.45 -6.59
N MET A 206 0.58 17.64 -5.86
CA MET A 206 1.01 17.09 -4.57
C MET A 206 2.25 16.21 -4.71
N TRP A 207 3.23 16.38 -3.82
CA TRP A 207 4.41 15.53 -3.76
C TRP A 207 4.30 14.49 -2.65
N HIS A 208 4.69 13.25 -2.93
CA HIS A 208 4.76 12.22 -1.91
C HIS A 208 5.78 11.12 -2.20
N ILE A 209 6.63 10.80 -1.22
CA ILE A 209 7.62 9.74 -1.32
C ILE A 209 7.60 8.78 -0.12
N LEU A 210 7.29 9.28 1.09
CA LEU A 210 7.40 8.51 2.33
C LEU A 210 6.40 7.35 2.37
N ASN A 211 6.90 6.15 2.66
CA ASN A 211 6.14 4.97 3.10
C ASN A 211 6.05 4.94 4.64
N SER A 212 5.55 3.87 5.25
CA SER A 212 5.40 3.77 6.71
C SER A 212 6.71 4.02 7.45
N ALA A 213 7.81 3.40 7.03
CA ALA A 213 9.13 3.60 7.61
C ALA A 213 9.63 5.04 7.42
N GLY A 214 9.42 5.59 6.22
CA GLY A 214 9.78 6.98 5.93
C GLY A 214 9.02 7.99 6.80
N ILE A 215 7.74 7.77 7.12
CA ILE A 215 6.97 8.62 8.03
C ILE A 215 7.63 8.68 9.42
N GLU A 216 8.12 7.55 9.91
CA GLU A 216 8.74 7.47 11.23
C GLU A 216 10.17 8.01 11.25
N ARG A 217 10.99 7.69 10.24
CA ARG A 217 12.43 7.97 10.24
C ARG A 217 12.84 9.25 9.54
N PHE A 218 12.05 9.70 8.55
CA PHE A 218 12.36 10.87 7.73
C PHE A 218 11.26 11.93 7.73
N PRO A 219 10.69 12.33 8.90
CA PRO A 219 9.47 13.15 8.98
C PRO A 219 9.60 14.54 8.36
N ARG A 220 10.81 15.06 8.14
CA ARG A 220 11.02 16.35 7.45
C ARG A 220 10.58 16.34 5.98
N TYR A 221 10.51 15.16 5.34
CA TYR A 221 10.18 14.99 3.92
C TYR A 221 8.73 14.56 3.68
N GLN A 222 7.80 14.99 4.53
CA GLN A 222 6.37 14.66 4.43
C GLN A 222 5.71 15.24 3.18
N TYR A 223 6.21 16.37 2.67
CA TYR A 223 5.64 17.12 1.56
C TYR A 223 4.11 17.30 1.72
N ASP A 224 3.35 17.14 0.62
CA ASP A 224 1.90 17.34 0.63
C ASP A 224 1.14 16.09 1.08
N MET A 225 1.73 14.90 0.92
CA MET A 225 1.09 13.63 1.27
C MET A 225 2.13 12.56 1.66
N VAL A 226 1.72 11.62 2.50
CA VAL A 226 2.48 10.42 2.86
C VAL A 226 1.67 9.18 2.54
N ARG A 227 2.32 8.01 2.46
CA ARG A 227 1.66 6.74 2.17
C ARG A 227 1.84 5.73 3.31
N LEU A 228 0.78 5.56 4.10
CA LEU A 228 0.74 4.59 5.18
C LEU A 228 0.39 3.20 4.64
N GLY A 229 1.32 2.27 4.74
CA GLY A 229 1.17 0.86 4.34
C GLY A 229 1.21 -0.06 5.56
N VAL A 230 2.29 -0.85 5.68
CA VAL A 230 2.45 -1.88 6.72
C VAL A 230 2.31 -1.37 8.16
N GLY A 231 2.58 -0.10 8.39
CA GLY A 231 2.46 0.53 9.71
C GLY A 231 1.04 0.47 10.28
N ILE A 232 0.00 0.58 9.44
CA ILE A 232 -1.38 0.50 9.92
C ILE A 232 -1.73 -0.89 10.46
N TYR A 233 -1.04 -1.92 9.96
CA TYR A 233 -1.22 -3.32 10.36
C TYR A 233 -0.37 -3.72 11.58
N GLY A 234 0.39 -2.79 12.15
CA GLY A 234 1.12 -3.02 13.41
C GLY A 234 2.63 -3.20 13.26
N ILE A 235 3.22 -2.82 12.12
CA ILE A 235 4.66 -2.94 11.86
C ILE A 235 5.29 -1.54 11.89
N SER A 236 6.19 -1.30 12.86
CA SER A 236 6.99 -0.07 12.98
C SER A 236 8.42 -0.29 12.49
N ALA A 237 9.04 0.74 11.92
CA ALA A 237 10.46 0.78 11.61
C ALA A 237 11.32 1.21 12.81
N LEU A 238 10.69 1.67 13.88
CA LEU A 238 11.40 2.10 15.10
C LEU A 238 11.39 0.96 16.13
N PRO A 239 12.54 0.55 16.67
CA PRO A 239 12.65 -0.59 17.58
C PRO A 239 11.88 -0.39 18.90
N ASP A 240 11.77 0.86 19.37
CA ASP A 240 11.12 1.21 20.64
C ASP A 240 9.62 1.50 20.50
N VAL A 241 9.09 1.46 19.27
CA VAL A 241 7.66 1.70 19.01
C VAL A 241 6.91 0.38 18.92
N ARG A 242 5.96 0.19 19.80
CA ARG A 242 5.05 -0.94 19.83
C ARG A 242 3.68 -0.55 19.25
N LEU A 243 3.49 -0.77 17.97
CA LEU A 243 2.17 -0.66 17.36
C LEU A 243 1.26 -1.83 17.79
N LYS A 244 -0.04 -1.62 17.71
CA LYS A 244 -1.01 -2.64 18.14
C LYS A 244 -1.18 -3.71 17.05
N PRO A 245 -1.13 -5.02 17.39
CA PRO A 245 -1.42 -6.06 16.42
C PRO A 245 -2.88 -5.95 15.96
N VAL A 246 -3.09 -6.04 14.65
CA VAL A 246 -4.42 -5.88 14.03
C VAL A 246 -5.09 -7.23 13.80
N ALA A 247 -4.31 -8.26 13.48
CA ALA A 247 -4.81 -9.58 13.17
C ALA A 247 -4.38 -10.62 14.21
N SER A 248 -5.26 -11.59 14.47
CA SER A 248 -4.99 -12.77 15.27
C SER A 248 -5.55 -14.01 14.59
N LEU A 249 -4.69 -14.94 14.22
CA LEU A 249 -5.13 -16.24 13.70
C LEU A 249 -5.40 -17.18 14.85
N LYS A 250 -6.65 -17.63 15.00
CA LYS A 250 -7.05 -18.65 15.96
C LYS A 250 -7.33 -19.94 15.25
N VAL A 251 -6.80 -21.03 15.78
CA VAL A 251 -6.99 -22.39 15.26
C VAL A 251 -7.39 -23.32 16.39
N LYS A 252 -8.30 -24.24 16.09
CA LYS A 252 -8.74 -25.26 17.03
C LYS A 252 -7.71 -26.37 17.11
N ILE A 253 -7.32 -26.76 18.30
CA ILE A 253 -6.47 -27.95 18.48
C ILE A 253 -7.36 -29.19 18.33
N LEU A 254 -7.00 -30.08 17.39
CA LEU A 254 -7.72 -31.34 17.13
C LEU A 254 -7.28 -32.44 18.08
N GLN A 255 -5.98 -32.50 18.39
CA GLN A 255 -5.42 -33.52 19.25
C GLN A 255 -4.13 -33.00 19.91
N ILE A 256 -3.89 -33.40 21.14
CA ILE A 256 -2.62 -33.26 21.81
C ILE A 256 -2.06 -34.65 22.06
N LYS A 257 -0.78 -34.87 21.79
CA LYS A 257 -0.03 -36.09 22.11
C LYS A 257 1.16 -35.73 22.99
N GLU A 258 1.41 -36.54 23.98
CA GLU A 258 2.62 -36.55 24.79
C GLU A 258 3.54 -37.66 24.25
N LEU A 259 4.65 -37.25 23.63
CA LEU A 259 5.64 -38.17 23.07
C LEU A 259 6.83 -38.27 24.02
N LYS A 260 7.31 -39.50 24.20
CA LYS A 260 8.48 -39.80 25.05
C LYS A 260 9.72 -39.98 24.18
N SER A 261 10.89 -39.84 24.80
CA SER A 261 12.12 -40.24 24.15
C SER A 261 12.03 -41.71 23.72
N GLY A 262 12.30 -41.97 22.44
CA GLY A 262 12.16 -43.31 21.84
C GLY A 262 10.88 -43.53 21.00
N ASP A 263 9.87 -42.65 21.04
CA ASP A 263 8.66 -42.76 20.22
C ASP A 263 8.88 -42.49 18.74
N GLY A 264 10.11 -42.21 18.35
CA GLY A 264 10.51 -41.99 16.95
C GLY A 264 10.58 -40.52 16.58
N ALA A 265 9.96 -40.09 15.49
CA ALA A 265 9.99 -38.72 14.98
C ALA A 265 8.60 -38.25 14.54
N ILE A 266 8.43 -36.93 14.43
CA ILE A 266 7.14 -36.29 14.19
C ILE A 266 7.01 -35.94 12.69
N GLY A 267 5.85 -36.21 12.10
CA GLY A 267 5.40 -35.73 10.79
C GLY A 267 6.00 -36.48 9.60
N TYR A 268 5.67 -35.97 8.41
CA TYR A 268 6.20 -36.50 7.15
C TYR A 268 7.72 -36.31 7.06
N GLY A 269 8.42 -37.28 6.44
CA GLY A 269 9.87 -37.29 6.32
C GLY A 269 10.61 -37.45 7.67
N ARG A 270 9.89 -37.57 8.78
CA ARG A 270 10.42 -37.77 10.13
C ARG A 270 11.42 -36.66 10.57
N HIS A 271 11.17 -35.41 10.13
CA HIS A 271 12.04 -34.26 10.44
C HIS A 271 11.81 -33.68 11.84
N GLY A 272 10.66 -33.91 12.46
CA GLY A 272 10.37 -33.44 13.81
C GLY A 272 11.12 -34.25 14.87
N ILE A 273 11.83 -33.53 15.76
CA ILE A 273 12.64 -34.13 16.82
C ILE A 273 11.83 -34.18 18.12
N ILE A 274 11.92 -35.31 18.83
CA ILE A 274 11.39 -35.45 20.18
C ILE A 274 12.54 -35.16 21.16
N ALA A 275 12.34 -34.21 22.07
CA ALA A 275 13.33 -33.86 23.07
C ALA A 275 13.56 -35.02 24.08
N PRO A 276 14.75 -35.15 24.71
CA PRO A 276 15.02 -36.20 25.66
C PRO A 276 14.05 -36.27 26.83
N GLU A 277 13.52 -35.12 27.26
CA GLU A 277 12.51 -35.01 28.33
C GLU A 277 11.10 -35.25 27.85
N GLY A 278 10.91 -35.52 26.56
CA GLY A 278 9.63 -35.68 25.91
C GLY A 278 9.16 -34.41 25.20
N THR A 279 8.14 -34.56 24.34
CA THR A 279 7.60 -33.45 23.54
C THR A 279 6.08 -33.51 23.50
N ARG A 280 5.42 -32.38 23.78
CA ARG A 280 3.99 -32.23 23.58
C ARG A 280 3.74 -31.71 22.17
N VAL A 281 2.91 -32.42 21.39
CA VAL A 281 2.56 -32.09 20.01
C VAL A 281 1.07 -31.81 19.91
N ALA A 282 0.72 -30.65 19.33
CA ALA A 282 -0.65 -30.27 19.01
C ALA A 282 -0.90 -30.36 17.50
N THR A 283 -1.89 -31.11 17.09
CA THR A 283 -2.35 -31.16 15.70
C THR A 283 -3.42 -30.12 15.49
N ILE A 284 -3.25 -29.27 14.46
CA ILE A 284 -4.19 -28.22 14.07
C ILE A 284 -4.67 -28.45 12.63
N PRO A 285 -5.94 -28.10 12.29
CA PRO A 285 -6.53 -28.31 10.96
C PRO A 285 -6.17 -27.14 10.03
N ARG A 286 -4.92 -27.11 9.57
CA ARG A 286 -4.49 -26.13 8.58
C ARG A 286 -3.64 -26.82 7.53
N CYS A 287 -4.11 -26.75 6.27
CA CYS A 287 -3.32 -27.14 5.11
C CYS A 287 -2.42 -25.97 4.66
N TYR A 288 -1.36 -26.34 3.95
CA TYR A 288 -0.40 -25.40 3.34
C TYR A 288 -1.08 -24.50 2.32
#